data_645896e9a2c515ca1a67431515ac630d
#
_entry.id   645896e9a2c515ca1a67431515ac630d
#
_cell.length_a   1.000
_cell.length_b   1.000
_cell.length_c   1.000
_cell.angle_alpha   90.00
_cell.angle_beta   90.00
_cell.angle_gamma   90.00
#
_symmetry.space_group_name_H-M   'P 1'
#
loop_
_entity.id
_entity.type
_entity.pdbx_description
1 polymer ?
#
loop_
_entity_poly.entity_id
_entity_poly.type
_entity_poly.pdbx_seq_one_letter_code
_entity_poly.pdbx_strand_id
1 'polypeptide(L)'
;MWYSNKAPIIERKYSKSILRYFKVGPHIGLTINPYQGCHHRCGYCYATYKWAPDFYDKVYGKINAPEILESELNKLKNTPILPVMISSATDAYQYAEAKFGITKRCIEVLQQYQIPFYVFTKSSLIERDLDLFRNYKNKCFIVWSVATNDEKIKRIIEPGTPPIARIFDTIKKFVDSGIKCCINMDPIIPFITDTEEHIESLVNKCQQLQVGHISGSILRLRYDIWNRIKEILEIFGILWTVKEYERIYGFQEPFLHENNLSANKAYTDKVVNNLKDQISKRNLVFGIDEIIDQISDLTKEYTISLKQHQISDFV
;
A
#
# COMPACT_ATOMS: atom_id res chain seq x y z
N MET A 1 22.11 -3.13 -9.84
CA MET A 1 20.68 -2.76 -9.66
C MET A 1 19.88 -3.99 -9.29
N TRP A 2 19.01 -3.90 -8.29
CA TRP A 2 18.18 -5.01 -7.79
C TRP A 2 17.08 -5.46 -8.76
N TYR A 3 16.90 -4.83 -9.90
CA TYR A 3 15.86 -5.15 -10.87
C TYR A 3 16.42 -5.28 -12.29
N SER A 4 15.74 -6.11 -13.06
CA SER A 4 15.96 -6.25 -14.51
C SER A 4 15.01 -5.32 -15.27
N ASN A 5 15.44 -4.78 -16.41
CA ASN A 5 14.56 -4.04 -17.32
C ASN A 5 13.66 -4.94 -18.18
N LYS A 6 13.75 -6.27 -17.99
CA LYS A 6 12.90 -7.22 -18.73
C LYS A 6 11.46 -7.14 -18.24
N ALA A 7 10.51 -7.29 -19.15
CA ALA A 7 9.11 -7.44 -18.79
C ALA A 7 8.94 -8.67 -17.89
N PRO A 8 8.08 -8.62 -16.86
CA PRO A 8 7.84 -9.79 -16.01
C PRO A 8 7.15 -10.89 -16.78
N ILE A 9 7.44 -12.14 -16.42
CA ILE A 9 6.69 -13.29 -16.88
C ILE A 9 5.35 -13.29 -16.16
N ILE A 10 4.23 -13.31 -16.90
CA ILE A 10 2.88 -13.28 -16.34
C ILE A 10 2.21 -14.64 -16.55
N GLU A 11 1.92 -15.32 -15.46
CA GLU A 11 1.37 -16.67 -15.44
C GLU A 11 0.01 -16.72 -14.72
N ARG A 12 -0.78 -17.75 -15.05
CA ARG A 12 -2.02 -18.08 -14.36
C ARG A 12 -1.73 -18.99 -13.17
N LYS A 13 -2.44 -18.75 -12.08
CA LYS A 13 -2.38 -19.57 -10.87
C LYS A 13 -3.79 -19.83 -10.35
N TYR A 14 -4.02 -21.03 -9.83
CA TYR A 14 -5.22 -21.35 -9.06
C TYR A 14 -4.91 -21.28 -7.58
N SER A 15 -5.79 -20.64 -6.82
CA SER A 15 -5.71 -20.55 -5.36
C SER A 15 -6.78 -21.39 -4.70
N LYS A 16 -6.52 -21.83 -3.46
CA LYS A 16 -7.49 -22.55 -2.61
C LYS A 16 -8.31 -21.60 -1.74
N SER A 17 -7.78 -20.41 -1.48
CA SER A 17 -8.41 -19.39 -0.65
C SER A 17 -7.86 -18.02 -1.04
N ILE A 18 -8.67 -16.96 -0.89
CA ILE A 18 -8.27 -15.60 -1.24
C ILE A 18 -8.44 -14.62 -0.08
N LEU A 19 -9.49 -14.75 0.71
CA LEU A 19 -9.76 -13.91 1.86
C LEU A 19 -8.83 -14.30 3.00
N ARG A 20 -8.12 -13.32 3.56
CA ARG A 20 -7.14 -13.52 4.62
C ARG A 20 -7.36 -12.50 5.73
N TYR A 21 -7.21 -12.95 6.95
CA TYR A 21 -7.13 -12.08 8.10
C TYR A 21 -5.74 -11.42 8.17
N PHE A 22 -5.68 -10.17 8.61
CA PHE A 22 -4.43 -9.51 8.93
C PHE A 22 -4.52 -8.75 10.26
N LYS A 23 -3.35 -8.63 10.91
CA LYS A 23 -3.14 -7.77 12.07
C LYS A 23 -1.83 -7.03 11.91
N VAL A 24 -1.89 -5.70 11.88
CA VAL A 24 -0.70 -4.82 11.80
C VAL A 24 -0.84 -3.74 12.87
N GLY A 25 -0.10 -3.89 13.96
CA GLY A 25 -0.28 -3.00 15.13
C GLY A 25 -1.70 -3.06 15.68
N PRO A 26 -2.38 -1.92 15.82
CA PRO A 26 -3.77 -1.87 16.26
C PRO A 26 -4.78 -2.23 15.16
N HIS A 27 -4.35 -2.25 13.88
CA HIS A 27 -5.25 -2.49 12.75
C HIS A 27 -5.43 -3.96 12.51
N ILE A 28 -6.68 -4.39 12.45
CA ILE A 28 -7.10 -5.74 12.12
C ILE A 28 -8.17 -5.68 11.04
N GLY A 29 -8.21 -6.67 10.18
CA GLY A 29 -9.20 -6.72 9.11
C GLY A 29 -9.02 -7.90 8.18
N LEU A 30 -9.74 -7.85 7.08
CA LEU A 30 -9.67 -8.82 6.00
C LEU A 30 -8.92 -8.24 4.82
N THR A 31 -8.19 -9.08 4.10
CA THR A 31 -7.48 -8.68 2.89
C THR A 31 -7.58 -9.74 1.80
N ILE A 32 -7.58 -9.27 0.56
CA ILE A 32 -7.38 -10.11 -0.62
C ILE A 32 -6.18 -9.63 -1.41
N ASN A 33 -5.44 -10.57 -1.99
CA ASN A 33 -4.34 -10.29 -2.91
C ASN A 33 -4.59 -11.08 -4.20
N PRO A 34 -5.18 -10.46 -5.23
CA PRO A 34 -5.48 -11.13 -6.52
C PRO A 34 -4.24 -11.61 -7.26
N TYR A 35 -3.08 -11.04 -6.94
CA TYR A 35 -1.81 -11.35 -7.55
C TYR A 35 -0.77 -11.83 -6.55
N GLN A 36 0.26 -12.51 -7.05
CA GLN A 36 1.50 -12.84 -6.36
C GLN A 36 2.66 -12.39 -7.24
N GLY A 37 3.68 -11.75 -6.67
CA GLY A 37 4.70 -11.02 -7.42
C GLY A 37 4.21 -9.64 -7.84
N CYS A 38 5.14 -8.71 -8.11
CA CYS A 38 4.79 -7.34 -8.47
C CYS A 38 5.88 -6.73 -9.35
N HIS A 39 5.51 -6.25 -10.53
CA HIS A 39 6.46 -5.67 -11.47
C HIS A 39 6.81 -4.21 -11.18
N HIS A 40 6.23 -3.60 -10.15
CA HIS A 40 6.56 -2.22 -9.75
C HIS A 40 8.00 -2.07 -9.26
N ARG A 41 8.61 -3.15 -8.78
CA ARG A 41 10.04 -3.23 -8.45
C ARG A 41 10.52 -2.17 -7.47
N CYS A 42 9.68 -1.83 -6.50
CA CYS A 42 10.03 -0.86 -5.47
C CYS A 42 11.23 -1.36 -4.65
N GLY A 43 12.30 -0.57 -4.56
CA GLY A 43 13.53 -0.95 -3.88
C GLY A 43 13.34 -1.24 -2.38
N TYR A 44 12.34 -0.65 -1.78
CA TYR A 44 11.98 -0.79 -0.37
C TYR A 44 10.90 -1.85 -0.10
N CYS A 45 10.45 -2.62 -1.09
CA CYS A 45 9.30 -3.53 -0.95
C CYS A 45 9.54 -4.61 0.09
N TYR A 46 8.67 -4.66 1.11
CA TYR A 46 8.75 -5.66 2.18
C TYR A 46 8.24 -7.05 1.76
N ALA A 47 7.42 -7.12 0.71
CA ALA A 47 6.80 -8.37 0.29
C ALA A 47 7.76 -9.33 -0.42
N THR A 48 8.94 -8.85 -0.83
CA THR A 48 9.95 -9.64 -1.55
C THR A 48 10.39 -10.89 -0.80
N TYR A 49 10.40 -10.86 0.53
CA TYR A 49 10.90 -12.00 1.29
C TYR A 49 9.92 -13.19 1.38
N LYS A 50 8.62 -12.95 1.22
CA LYS A 50 7.60 -14.01 1.26
C LYS A 50 7.53 -14.85 -0.01
N TRP A 51 8.09 -14.36 -1.11
CA TRP A 51 7.73 -14.82 -2.44
C TRP A 51 8.92 -15.23 -3.29
N ALA A 52 10.00 -15.64 -2.75
CA ALA A 52 11.15 -16.14 -3.49
C ALA A 52 11.91 -15.09 -4.34
N PRO A 53 13.08 -15.46 -4.86
CA PRO A 53 13.97 -14.57 -5.61
C PRO A 53 13.35 -13.94 -6.86
N ASP A 54 12.29 -14.53 -7.41
CA ASP A 54 11.63 -14.11 -8.65
C ASP A 54 10.43 -13.15 -8.45
N PHE A 55 10.28 -12.58 -7.24
CA PHE A 55 9.14 -11.71 -6.90
C PHE A 55 8.89 -10.57 -7.91
N TYR A 56 9.95 -10.01 -8.47
CA TYR A 56 9.87 -8.95 -9.45
C TYR A 56 9.79 -9.45 -10.91
N ASP A 57 10.23 -10.67 -11.15
CA ASP A 57 10.39 -11.21 -12.50
C ASP A 57 9.22 -12.09 -12.92
N LYS A 58 8.44 -12.59 -11.94
CA LYS A 58 7.22 -13.37 -12.18
C LYS A 58 6.03 -12.83 -11.43
N VAL A 59 4.93 -12.67 -12.16
CA VAL A 59 3.63 -12.29 -11.61
C VAL A 59 2.62 -13.39 -11.90
N TYR A 60 2.02 -13.91 -10.84
CA TYR A 60 0.96 -14.90 -10.94
C TYR A 60 -0.40 -14.25 -10.70
N GLY A 61 -1.30 -14.32 -11.70
CA GLY A 61 -2.70 -13.95 -11.53
C GLY A 61 -3.50 -15.13 -11.00
N LYS A 62 -4.14 -14.96 -9.85
CA LYS A 62 -5.02 -15.98 -9.23
C LYS A 62 -6.36 -15.97 -9.94
N ILE A 63 -6.43 -16.63 -11.10
CA ILE A 63 -7.54 -16.49 -12.06
C ILE A 63 -8.91 -16.89 -11.53
N ASN A 64 -8.96 -17.74 -10.50
CA ASN A 64 -10.18 -18.17 -9.81
C ASN A 64 -10.45 -17.41 -8.50
N ALA A 65 -9.77 -16.25 -8.28
CA ALA A 65 -9.93 -15.46 -7.06
C ALA A 65 -11.37 -14.93 -6.89
N PRO A 66 -12.08 -14.45 -7.93
CA PRO A 66 -13.46 -13.99 -7.78
C PRO A 66 -14.40 -15.08 -7.31
N GLU A 67 -14.33 -16.28 -7.91
CA GLU A 67 -15.18 -17.43 -7.58
C GLU A 67 -14.93 -17.95 -6.16
N ILE A 68 -13.65 -17.97 -5.74
CA ILE A 68 -13.28 -18.32 -4.37
C ILE A 68 -13.80 -17.26 -3.39
N LEU A 69 -13.61 -15.97 -3.70
CA LEU A 69 -14.09 -14.88 -2.86
C LEU A 69 -15.60 -14.99 -2.64
N GLU A 70 -16.36 -15.22 -3.70
CA GLU A 70 -17.81 -15.44 -3.61
C GLU A 70 -18.15 -16.63 -2.70
N SER A 71 -17.47 -17.76 -2.86
CA SER A 71 -17.67 -18.95 -2.02
C SER A 71 -17.32 -18.68 -0.55
N GLU A 72 -16.24 -17.94 -0.26
CA GLU A 72 -15.82 -17.60 1.08
C GLU A 72 -16.80 -16.60 1.74
N LEU A 73 -17.29 -15.60 1.01
CA LEU A 73 -18.29 -14.65 1.50
C LEU A 73 -19.65 -15.32 1.77
N ASN A 74 -20.05 -16.28 0.96
CA ASN A 74 -21.28 -17.07 1.21
C ASN A 74 -21.25 -17.80 2.55
N LYS A 75 -20.08 -18.28 2.99
CA LYS A 75 -19.91 -18.93 4.30
C LYS A 75 -20.04 -17.93 5.46
N LEU A 76 -19.79 -16.65 5.19
CA LEU A 76 -19.82 -15.55 6.15
C LEU A 76 -21.13 -14.74 6.09
N LYS A 77 -22.15 -15.20 5.35
CA LYS A 77 -23.36 -14.45 5.01
C LYS A 77 -24.09 -13.80 6.19
N ASN A 78 -24.00 -14.36 7.37
CA ASN A 78 -24.64 -13.83 8.59
C ASN A 78 -23.65 -13.26 9.59
N THR A 79 -22.39 -13.07 9.17
CA THR A 79 -21.34 -12.52 10.01
C THR A 79 -21.02 -11.12 9.51
N PRO A 80 -21.01 -10.10 10.35
CA PRO A 80 -20.55 -8.78 9.96
C PRO A 80 -19.10 -8.83 9.53
N ILE A 81 -18.80 -8.22 8.41
CA ILE A 81 -17.49 -8.26 7.77
C ILE A 81 -16.86 -6.87 7.85
N LEU A 82 -15.64 -6.80 8.37
CA LEU A 82 -14.82 -5.58 8.33
C LEU A 82 -14.52 -5.20 6.87
N PRO A 83 -14.31 -3.90 6.57
CA PRO A 83 -13.89 -3.48 5.24
C PRO A 83 -12.70 -4.29 4.73
N VAL A 84 -12.81 -4.79 3.51
CA VAL A 84 -11.78 -5.64 2.90
C VAL A 84 -10.70 -4.79 2.26
N MET A 85 -9.45 -4.98 2.70
CA MET A 85 -8.28 -4.38 2.09
C MET A 85 -7.91 -5.15 0.82
N ILE A 86 -7.82 -4.47 -0.31
CA ILE A 86 -7.35 -5.07 -1.57
C ILE A 86 -5.87 -4.72 -1.75
N SER A 87 -5.04 -5.76 -1.88
CA SER A 87 -3.59 -5.67 -2.15
C SER A 87 -2.76 -5.14 -0.99
N SER A 88 -2.70 -5.94 0.07
CA SER A 88 -1.76 -5.71 1.17
C SER A 88 -0.30 -6.07 0.84
N ALA A 89 -0.03 -6.87 -0.19
CA ALA A 89 1.32 -7.39 -0.47
C ALA A 89 1.82 -7.14 -1.91
N THR A 90 0.90 -6.95 -2.85
CA THR A 90 1.21 -6.66 -4.27
C THR A 90 0.34 -5.50 -4.73
N ASP A 91 0.62 -4.89 -5.87
CA ASP A 91 -0.29 -3.88 -6.40
C ASP A 91 -1.47 -4.51 -7.14
N ALA A 92 -2.69 -4.12 -6.78
CA ALA A 92 -3.92 -4.61 -7.38
C ALA A 92 -4.05 -4.24 -8.86
N TYR A 93 -3.49 -3.10 -9.24
CA TYR A 93 -3.56 -2.53 -10.58
C TYR A 93 -2.22 -2.53 -11.30
N GLN A 94 -1.33 -3.46 -10.95
CA GLN A 94 -0.11 -3.68 -11.71
C GLN A 94 -0.40 -4.15 -13.15
N TYR A 95 0.59 -4.15 -14.02
CA TYR A 95 0.44 -4.46 -15.46
C TYR A 95 -0.34 -5.77 -15.73
N ALA A 96 -0.19 -6.81 -14.90
CA ALA A 96 -0.92 -8.06 -15.04
C ALA A 96 -2.45 -7.87 -14.96
N GLU A 97 -2.94 -6.85 -14.24
CA GLU A 97 -4.37 -6.53 -14.14
C GLU A 97 -4.95 -6.05 -15.48
N ALA A 98 -4.18 -5.36 -16.31
CA ALA A 98 -4.62 -5.01 -17.67
C ALA A 98 -4.94 -6.24 -18.51
N LYS A 99 -4.22 -7.36 -18.27
CA LYS A 99 -4.40 -8.61 -19.01
C LYS A 99 -5.52 -9.50 -18.43
N PHE A 100 -5.60 -9.59 -17.10
CA PHE A 100 -6.45 -10.60 -16.44
C PHE A 100 -7.76 -10.06 -15.86
N GLY A 101 -7.82 -8.79 -15.47
CA GLY A 101 -9.02 -8.18 -14.88
C GLY A 101 -9.49 -8.84 -13.59
N ILE A 102 -8.59 -9.44 -12.81
CA ILE A 102 -8.96 -10.22 -11.62
C ILE A 102 -9.41 -9.28 -10.49
N THR A 103 -8.68 -8.18 -10.28
CA THR A 103 -9.03 -7.18 -9.26
C THR A 103 -10.42 -6.61 -9.52
N LYS A 104 -10.70 -6.22 -10.77
CA LYS A 104 -12.02 -5.73 -11.17
C LYS A 104 -13.12 -6.70 -10.78
N ARG A 105 -12.98 -7.98 -11.17
CA ARG A 105 -13.99 -9.01 -10.86
C ARG A 105 -14.12 -9.28 -9.35
N CYS A 106 -13.03 -9.22 -8.58
CA CYS A 106 -13.11 -9.30 -7.11
C CYS A 106 -13.89 -8.12 -6.52
N ILE A 107 -13.70 -6.90 -7.05
CA ILE A 107 -14.46 -5.72 -6.62
C ILE A 107 -15.95 -5.87 -6.95
N GLU A 108 -16.28 -6.37 -8.13
CA GLU A 108 -17.66 -6.66 -8.54
C GLU A 108 -18.33 -7.65 -7.55
N VAL A 109 -17.62 -8.70 -7.13
CA VAL A 109 -18.11 -9.63 -6.09
C VAL A 109 -18.32 -8.91 -4.75
N LEU A 110 -17.34 -8.12 -4.27
CA LEU A 110 -17.51 -7.36 -3.01
C LEU A 110 -18.73 -6.43 -3.06
N GLN A 111 -18.96 -5.76 -4.17
CA GLN A 111 -20.12 -4.89 -4.38
C GLN A 111 -21.45 -5.68 -4.39
N GLN A 112 -21.48 -6.83 -5.05
CA GLN A 112 -22.65 -7.72 -5.07
C GLN A 112 -23.06 -8.16 -3.65
N TYR A 113 -22.06 -8.43 -2.79
CA TYR A 113 -22.26 -8.81 -1.39
C TYR A 113 -22.37 -7.61 -0.44
N GLN A 114 -22.37 -6.39 -0.95
CA GLN A 114 -22.46 -5.14 -0.19
C GLN A 114 -21.34 -4.97 0.83
N ILE A 115 -20.16 -5.56 0.59
CA ILE A 115 -19.00 -5.50 1.48
C ILE A 115 -18.21 -4.22 1.23
N PRO A 116 -17.98 -3.37 2.25
CA PRO A 116 -17.09 -2.22 2.14
C PRO A 116 -15.65 -2.67 1.86
N PHE A 117 -14.90 -1.88 1.08
CA PHE A 117 -13.52 -2.21 0.76
C PHE A 117 -12.67 -0.97 0.49
N TYR A 118 -11.36 -1.15 0.52
CA TYR A 118 -10.41 -0.14 0.11
C TYR A 118 -9.23 -0.76 -0.64
N VAL A 119 -8.64 0.02 -1.55
CA VAL A 119 -7.61 -0.47 -2.47
C VAL A 119 -6.31 0.29 -2.23
N PHE A 120 -5.21 -0.43 -2.04
CA PHE A 120 -3.87 0.14 -2.11
C PHE A 120 -3.34 0.03 -3.53
N THR A 121 -2.86 1.14 -4.10
CA THR A 121 -2.24 1.12 -5.43
C THR A 121 -1.23 2.24 -5.63
N LYS A 122 -0.27 2.01 -6.53
CA LYS A 122 0.65 2.99 -7.12
C LYS A 122 0.33 3.23 -8.61
N SER A 123 -0.74 2.63 -9.12
CA SER A 123 -0.97 2.52 -10.56
C SER A 123 -2.12 3.38 -11.05
N SER A 124 -1.89 4.12 -12.12
CA SER A 124 -2.95 4.83 -12.85
C SER A 124 -3.90 3.92 -13.62
N LEU A 125 -3.63 2.61 -13.74
CA LEU A 125 -4.52 1.65 -14.42
C LEU A 125 -5.89 1.56 -13.74
N ILE A 126 -5.99 1.87 -12.44
CA ILE A 126 -7.25 1.89 -11.70
C ILE A 126 -8.29 2.82 -12.34
N GLU A 127 -7.87 3.83 -13.11
CA GLU A 127 -8.76 4.73 -13.84
C GLU A 127 -9.70 4.01 -14.80
N ARG A 128 -9.29 2.84 -15.34
CA ARG A 128 -10.13 1.97 -16.17
C ARG A 128 -11.47 1.62 -15.49
N ASP A 129 -11.42 1.49 -14.17
CA ASP A 129 -12.56 1.02 -13.36
C ASP A 129 -13.23 2.15 -12.56
N LEU A 130 -12.99 3.44 -12.92
CA LEU A 130 -13.50 4.61 -12.20
C LEU A 130 -15.02 4.55 -11.97
N ASP A 131 -15.79 4.12 -12.96
CA ASP A 131 -17.26 4.05 -12.84
C ASP A 131 -17.69 2.99 -11.80
N LEU A 132 -16.95 1.90 -11.68
CA LEU A 132 -17.18 0.88 -10.66
C LEU A 132 -17.05 1.47 -9.25
N PHE A 133 -16.01 2.28 -9.01
CA PHE A 133 -15.82 2.98 -7.74
C PHE A 133 -16.84 4.09 -7.50
N ARG A 134 -17.16 4.87 -8.53
CA ARG A 134 -18.16 5.96 -8.45
C ARG A 134 -19.51 5.44 -7.99
N ASN A 135 -19.95 4.29 -8.52
CA ASN A 135 -21.22 3.66 -8.16
C ASN A 135 -21.23 3.10 -6.73
N TYR A 136 -20.06 3.02 -6.08
CA TYR A 136 -19.90 2.45 -4.73
C TYR A 136 -19.16 3.38 -3.76
N LYS A 137 -19.09 4.67 -4.05
CA LYS A 137 -18.26 5.67 -3.36
C LYS A 137 -18.49 5.83 -1.86
N ASN A 138 -19.68 5.44 -1.37
CA ASN A 138 -20.02 5.51 0.05
C ASN A 138 -19.46 4.31 0.87
N LYS A 139 -19.08 3.24 0.21
CA LYS A 139 -18.57 1.99 0.81
C LYS A 139 -17.16 1.63 0.34
N CYS A 140 -16.47 2.54 -0.34
CA CYS A 140 -15.08 2.30 -0.75
C CYS A 140 -14.24 3.58 -0.68
N PHE A 141 -12.93 3.40 -0.62
CA PHE A 141 -11.95 4.47 -0.81
C PHE A 141 -10.65 3.93 -1.40
N ILE A 142 -9.79 4.84 -1.85
CA ILE A 142 -8.50 4.48 -2.45
C ILE A 142 -7.37 5.02 -1.60
N VAL A 143 -6.39 4.17 -1.32
CA VAL A 143 -5.12 4.54 -0.69
C VAL A 143 -4.04 4.55 -1.78
N TRP A 144 -3.63 5.74 -2.15
CA TRP A 144 -2.59 5.96 -3.14
C TRP A 144 -1.22 5.93 -2.47
N SER A 145 -0.45 4.88 -2.70
CA SER A 145 0.91 4.79 -2.14
C SER A 145 1.87 5.67 -2.96
N VAL A 146 2.20 6.83 -2.43
CA VAL A 146 3.06 7.84 -3.06
C VAL A 146 4.18 8.21 -2.09
N ALA A 147 5.37 7.65 -2.29
CA ALA A 147 6.53 7.93 -1.45
C ALA A 147 7.18 9.29 -1.77
N THR A 148 6.96 9.83 -2.96
CA THR A 148 7.56 11.08 -3.45
C THR A 148 6.75 11.70 -4.58
N ASN A 149 6.79 13.03 -4.69
CA ASN A 149 6.31 13.78 -5.85
C ASN A 149 7.44 14.21 -6.81
N ASP A 150 8.69 13.83 -6.52
CA ASP A 150 9.84 14.03 -7.40
C ASP A 150 9.98 12.82 -8.35
N GLU A 151 9.85 13.08 -9.67
CA GLU A 151 9.93 12.03 -10.68
C GLU A 151 11.32 11.39 -10.77
N LYS A 152 12.40 12.14 -10.47
CA LYS A 152 13.77 11.58 -10.50
C LYS A 152 13.96 10.57 -9.36
N ILE A 153 13.55 10.95 -8.16
CA ILE A 153 13.56 10.05 -7.00
C ILE A 153 12.68 8.84 -7.29
N LYS A 154 11.46 9.06 -7.75
CA LYS A 154 10.49 8.00 -8.03
C LYS A 154 11.03 6.95 -9.00
N ARG A 155 11.64 7.36 -10.10
CA ARG A 155 12.21 6.43 -11.10
C ARG A 155 13.31 5.54 -10.53
N ILE A 156 14.02 6.01 -9.51
CA ILE A 156 15.05 5.23 -8.84
C ILE A 156 14.43 4.25 -7.85
N ILE A 157 13.51 4.72 -6.99
CA ILE A 157 12.97 3.89 -5.90
C ILE A 157 11.79 3.01 -6.32
N GLU A 158 11.07 3.36 -7.40
CA GLU A 158 9.85 2.69 -7.91
C GLU A 158 9.86 2.55 -9.44
N PRO A 159 10.87 1.93 -10.05
CA PRO A 159 11.13 2.00 -11.50
C PRO A 159 10.03 1.41 -12.38
N GLY A 160 9.21 0.49 -11.85
CA GLY A 160 8.12 -0.16 -12.59
C GLY A 160 6.75 0.49 -12.42
N THR A 161 6.67 1.67 -11.76
CA THR A 161 5.41 2.40 -11.58
C THR A 161 5.18 3.46 -12.66
N PRO A 162 3.93 3.89 -12.91
CA PRO A 162 3.65 5.00 -13.81
C PRO A 162 4.33 6.31 -13.38
N PRO A 163 4.56 7.27 -14.31
CA PRO A 163 5.05 8.60 -13.97
C PRO A 163 4.16 9.29 -12.93
N ILE A 164 4.77 10.08 -12.02
CA ILE A 164 4.02 10.68 -10.90
C ILE A 164 2.93 11.65 -11.38
N ALA A 165 3.17 12.37 -12.45
CA ALA A 165 2.16 13.26 -13.05
C ALA A 165 0.89 12.48 -13.44
N ARG A 166 1.04 11.31 -14.07
CA ARG A 166 -0.08 10.45 -14.47
C ARG A 166 -0.85 9.91 -13.26
N ILE A 167 -0.15 9.60 -12.17
CA ILE A 167 -0.78 9.17 -10.92
C ILE A 167 -1.60 10.33 -10.34
N PHE A 168 -1.07 11.53 -10.27
CA PHE A 168 -1.78 12.70 -9.76
C PHE A 168 -3.01 13.07 -10.59
N ASP A 169 -2.91 12.98 -11.92
CA ASP A 169 -4.08 13.18 -12.81
C ASP A 169 -5.18 12.15 -12.52
N THR A 170 -4.80 10.91 -12.26
CA THR A 170 -5.75 9.86 -11.91
C THR A 170 -6.37 10.10 -10.53
N ILE A 171 -5.57 10.47 -9.52
CA ILE A 171 -6.07 10.84 -8.19
C ILE A 171 -7.12 11.96 -8.29
N LYS A 172 -6.80 13.02 -9.06
CA LYS A 172 -7.72 14.15 -9.25
C LYS A 172 -9.07 13.70 -9.82
N LYS A 173 -9.07 12.80 -10.82
CA LYS A 173 -10.31 12.24 -11.39
C LYS A 173 -11.15 11.49 -10.36
N PHE A 174 -10.50 10.72 -9.47
CA PHE A 174 -11.19 9.99 -8.41
C PHE A 174 -11.80 10.96 -7.39
N VAL A 175 -11.05 11.95 -6.94
CA VAL A 175 -11.51 12.99 -6.01
C VAL A 175 -12.68 13.77 -6.64
N ASP A 176 -12.57 14.21 -7.90
CA ASP A 176 -13.62 14.94 -8.61
C ASP A 176 -14.89 14.09 -8.81
N SER A 177 -14.76 12.77 -8.80
CA SER A 177 -15.89 11.84 -8.84
C SER A 177 -16.53 11.60 -7.47
N GLY A 178 -16.04 12.27 -6.41
CA GLY A 178 -16.53 12.14 -5.04
C GLY A 178 -16.10 10.87 -4.34
N ILE A 179 -15.06 10.20 -4.85
CA ILE A 179 -14.49 9.00 -4.23
C ILE A 179 -13.46 9.45 -3.18
N LYS A 180 -13.57 8.95 -1.96
CA LYS A 180 -12.61 9.26 -0.89
C LYS A 180 -11.24 8.72 -1.26
N CYS A 181 -10.21 9.55 -1.08
CA CYS A 181 -8.83 9.22 -1.37
C CYS A 181 -7.93 9.55 -0.16
N CYS A 182 -6.93 8.70 0.07
CA CYS A 182 -5.83 8.95 0.99
C CYS A 182 -4.51 8.83 0.24
N ILE A 183 -3.56 9.73 0.48
CA ILE A 183 -2.17 9.56 0.08
C ILE A 183 -1.42 8.86 1.21
N ASN A 184 -0.76 7.74 0.89
CA ASN A 184 0.05 7.00 1.85
C ASN A 184 1.55 7.15 1.52
N MET A 185 2.26 7.93 2.35
CA MET A 185 3.71 8.10 2.31
C MET A 185 4.40 6.94 3.02
N ASP A 186 4.21 5.73 2.51
CA ASP A 186 4.78 4.51 3.10
C ASP A 186 5.60 3.73 2.05
N PRO A 187 6.96 3.78 2.22
CA PRO A 187 7.70 4.39 3.31
C PRO A 187 8.17 5.83 3.05
N ILE A 188 8.37 6.57 4.14
CA ILE A 188 9.27 7.72 4.16
C ILE A 188 10.69 7.15 4.32
N ILE A 189 11.57 7.43 3.36
CA ILE A 189 12.92 6.87 3.29
C ILE A 189 13.91 7.88 3.86
N PRO A 190 14.65 7.52 4.95
CA PRO A 190 15.63 8.40 5.56
C PRO A 190 16.64 8.95 4.55
N PHE A 191 16.95 10.25 4.65
CA PHE A 191 17.89 11.01 3.80
C PHE A 191 17.49 11.14 2.32
N ILE A 192 16.32 10.60 1.91
CA ILE A 192 15.83 10.66 0.52
C ILE A 192 14.47 11.39 0.47
N THR A 193 13.51 11.00 1.31
CA THR A 193 12.14 11.54 1.27
C THR A 193 11.66 12.07 2.62
N ASP A 194 12.54 12.21 3.60
CA ASP A 194 12.25 12.63 4.97
C ASP A 194 12.59 14.09 5.28
N THR A 195 13.12 14.85 4.30
CA THR A 195 13.40 16.26 4.50
C THR A 195 12.12 17.05 4.65
N GLU A 196 12.19 18.18 5.37
CA GLU A 196 11.04 19.05 5.59
C GLU A 196 10.44 19.55 4.27
N GLU A 197 11.30 19.97 3.34
CA GLU A 197 10.89 20.46 2.02
C GLU A 197 10.19 19.37 1.21
N HIS A 198 10.68 18.12 1.31
CA HIS A 198 10.09 17.00 0.58
C HIS A 198 8.69 16.68 1.11
N ILE A 199 8.56 16.58 2.44
CA ILE A 199 7.29 16.32 3.11
C ILE A 199 6.29 17.46 2.81
N GLU A 200 6.73 18.71 2.97
CA GLU A 200 5.90 19.86 2.68
C GLU A 200 5.44 19.91 1.24
N SER A 201 6.35 19.67 0.28
CA SER A 201 6.04 19.64 -1.16
C SER A 201 4.96 18.62 -1.49
N LEU A 202 5.04 17.40 -0.92
CA LEU A 202 4.04 16.36 -1.17
C LEU A 202 2.70 16.69 -0.49
N VAL A 203 2.71 17.21 0.74
CA VAL A 203 1.49 17.63 1.43
C VAL A 203 0.81 18.79 0.71
N ASN A 204 1.57 19.78 0.18
CA ASN A 204 1.04 20.82 -0.68
C ASN A 204 0.36 20.26 -1.94
N LYS A 205 0.97 19.22 -2.54
CA LYS A 205 0.39 18.56 -3.70
C LYS A 205 -0.93 17.85 -3.35
N CYS A 206 -1.01 17.21 -2.18
CA CYS A 206 -2.26 16.60 -1.70
C CYS A 206 -3.38 17.64 -1.53
N GLN A 207 -3.07 18.80 -0.95
CA GLN A 207 -4.03 19.91 -0.82
C GLN A 207 -4.53 20.40 -2.19
N GLN A 208 -3.61 20.60 -3.15
CA GLN A 208 -3.95 21.00 -4.52
C GLN A 208 -4.88 19.99 -5.22
N LEU A 209 -4.67 18.71 -4.96
CA LEU A 209 -5.51 17.61 -5.48
C LEU A 209 -6.83 17.48 -4.71
N GLN A 210 -7.01 18.19 -3.61
CA GLN A 210 -8.16 18.09 -2.70
C GLN A 210 -8.30 16.69 -2.06
N VAL A 211 -7.16 16.01 -1.82
CA VAL A 211 -7.13 14.77 -1.06
C VAL A 211 -7.22 15.10 0.43
N GLY A 212 -8.25 14.59 1.11
CA GLY A 212 -8.52 14.95 2.51
C GLY A 212 -7.63 14.26 3.53
N HIS A 213 -7.04 13.11 3.19
CA HIS A 213 -6.34 12.25 4.15
C HIS A 213 -4.93 11.93 3.67
N ILE A 214 -3.99 11.93 4.61
CA ILE A 214 -2.60 11.54 4.38
C ILE A 214 -2.16 10.62 5.51
N SER A 215 -1.51 9.51 5.17
CA SER A 215 -0.84 8.63 6.12
C SER A 215 0.63 8.49 5.76
N GLY A 216 1.45 8.01 6.69
CA GLY A 216 2.86 7.78 6.40
C GLY A 216 3.55 7.03 7.52
N SER A 217 4.58 6.26 7.17
CA SER A 217 5.44 5.57 8.11
C SER A 217 6.89 5.53 7.62
N ILE A 218 7.82 5.42 8.56
CA ILE A 218 9.24 5.32 8.24
C ILE A 218 9.55 3.94 7.67
N LEU A 219 10.47 3.88 6.72
CA LEU A 219 11.02 2.66 6.15
C LEU A 219 11.37 1.65 7.26
N ARG A 220 10.95 0.41 7.08
CA ARG A 220 11.41 -0.73 7.89
C ARG A 220 12.50 -1.47 7.13
N LEU A 221 13.58 -1.78 7.82
CA LEU A 221 14.72 -2.48 7.24
C LEU A 221 14.69 -3.97 7.55
N ARG A 222 15.11 -4.73 6.57
CA ARG A 222 15.45 -6.14 6.65
C ARG A 222 16.63 -6.38 5.70
N TYR A 223 17.31 -7.49 5.82
CA TYR A 223 18.51 -7.80 5.04
C TYR A 223 18.39 -7.52 3.53
N ASP A 224 17.33 -8.02 2.90
CA ASP A 224 17.11 -7.86 1.46
C ASP A 224 16.75 -6.42 1.08
N ILE A 225 16.00 -5.71 1.93
CA ILE A 225 15.67 -4.29 1.75
C ILE A 225 16.91 -3.44 1.88
N TRP A 226 17.72 -3.69 2.93
CA TRP A 226 18.93 -2.90 3.18
C TRP A 226 19.91 -2.95 2.02
N ASN A 227 20.12 -4.12 1.41
CA ASN A 227 20.99 -4.24 0.25
C ASN A 227 20.52 -3.37 -0.91
N ARG A 228 19.21 -3.34 -1.18
CA ARG A 228 18.63 -2.47 -2.20
C ARG A 228 18.71 -0.98 -1.84
N ILE A 229 18.49 -0.65 -0.57
CA ILE A 229 18.63 0.73 -0.09
C ILE A 229 20.08 1.21 -0.25
N LYS A 230 21.10 0.39 0.06
CA LYS A 230 22.50 0.76 -0.18
C LYS A 230 22.77 1.09 -1.65
N GLU A 231 22.27 0.27 -2.59
CA GLU A 231 22.36 0.59 -4.02
C GLU A 231 21.68 1.93 -4.37
N ILE A 232 20.54 2.22 -3.77
CA ILE A 232 19.83 3.50 -3.94
C ILE A 232 20.67 4.65 -3.39
N LEU A 233 21.24 4.53 -2.19
CA LEU A 233 22.10 5.55 -1.60
C LEU A 233 23.35 5.81 -2.45
N GLU A 234 23.90 4.78 -3.08
CA GLU A 234 25.01 4.89 -4.02
C GLU A 234 24.62 5.69 -5.27
N ILE A 235 23.45 5.39 -5.86
CA ILE A 235 22.93 6.12 -7.03
C ILE A 235 22.73 7.61 -6.71
N PHE A 236 22.31 7.95 -5.49
CA PHE A 236 22.19 9.34 -5.03
C PHE A 236 23.50 9.98 -4.58
N GLY A 237 24.61 9.23 -4.53
CA GLY A 237 25.90 9.73 -4.05
C GLY A 237 25.94 10.02 -2.56
N ILE A 238 25.09 9.39 -1.77
CA ILE A 238 24.94 9.62 -0.32
C ILE A 238 25.30 8.39 0.53
N LEU A 239 26.21 7.53 0.07
CA LEU A 239 26.66 6.36 0.84
C LEU A 239 27.24 6.71 2.23
N TRP A 240 27.68 7.95 2.43
CA TRP A 240 28.10 8.43 3.74
C TRP A 240 27.01 8.31 4.81
N THR A 241 25.73 8.26 4.41
CA THR A 241 24.59 8.10 5.33
C THR A 241 24.48 6.68 5.92
N VAL A 242 25.25 5.69 5.46
CA VAL A 242 25.23 4.31 5.98
C VAL A 242 25.42 4.30 7.50
N LYS A 243 26.37 5.09 8.02
CA LYS A 243 26.59 5.21 9.47
C LYS A 243 25.40 5.82 10.22
N GLU A 244 24.66 6.70 9.59
CA GLU A 244 23.43 7.26 10.15
C GLU A 244 22.30 6.21 10.15
N TYR A 245 22.21 5.37 9.11
CA TYR A 245 21.26 4.24 9.12
C TYR A 245 21.58 3.26 10.25
N GLU A 246 22.87 2.91 10.47
CA GLU A 246 23.29 2.07 11.61
C GLU A 246 22.80 2.67 12.93
N ARG A 247 22.96 3.98 13.13
CA ARG A 247 22.53 4.70 14.33
C ARG A 247 21.00 4.75 14.48
N ILE A 248 20.29 5.02 13.38
CA ILE A 248 18.82 5.14 13.39
C ILE A 248 18.14 3.80 13.64
N TYR A 249 18.66 2.72 13.07
CA TYR A 249 18.04 1.40 13.16
C TYR A 249 18.69 0.47 14.18
N GLY A 250 19.78 0.88 14.82
CA GLY A 250 20.44 0.10 15.87
C GLY A 250 21.11 -1.18 15.36
N PHE A 251 21.78 -1.13 14.21
CA PHE A 251 22.54 -2.26 13.68
C PHE A 251 23.99 -1.85 13.37
N GLN A 252 24.82 -2.85 13.00
CA GLN A 252 26.16 -2.66 12.46
C GLN A 252 26.33 -3.45 11.16
N GLU A 253 27.11 -2.94 10.23
CA GLU A 253 27.49 -3.70 9.03
C GLU A 253 28.46 -4.85 9.41
N PRO A 254 28.33 -6.05 8.82
CA PRO A 254 27.32 -6.43 7.83
C PRO A 254 25.93 -6.64 8.45
N PHE A 255 24.89 -6.08 7.79
CA PHE A 255 23.51 -6.22 8.24
C PHE A 255 22.95 -7.60 7.88
N LEU A 256 22.67 -8.42 8.89
CA LEU A 256 22.23 -9.81 8.71
C LEU A 256 20.84 -10.11 9.33
N HIS A 257 20.11 -9.08 9.70
CA HIS A 257 18.79 -9.26 10.34
C HIS A 257 17.72 -9.73 9.34
N GLU A 258 17.15 -10.89 9.58
CA GLU A 258 16.01 -11.44 8.83
C GLU A 258 14.69 -10.81 9.24
N ASN A 259 14.56 -10.33 10.46
CA ASN A 259 13.37 -9.63 10.97
C ASN A 259 13.42 -8.15 10.61
N ASN A 260 12.23 -7.54 10.52
CA ASN A 260 12.13 -6.11 10.28
C ASN A 260 12.66 -5.31 11.47
N LEU A 261 13.57 -4.37 11.19
CA LEU A 261 13.98 -3.32 12.12
C LEU A 261 13.20 -2.06 11.84
N SER A 262 12.73 -1.42 12.90
CA SER A 262 12.13 -0.08 12.84
C SER A 262 13.17 0.97 13.21
N ALA A 263 13.04 2.17 12.66
CA ALA A 263 13.82 3.31 13.11
C ALA A 263 13.55 3.60 14.59
N ASN A 264 14.55 4.11 15.30
CA ASN A 264 14.42 4.45 16.71
C ASN A 264 13.32 5.51 16.94
N LYS A 265 12.80 5.54 18.17
CA LYS A 265 11.66 6.38 18.52
C LYS A 265 11.93 7.87 18.29
N ALA A 266 13.11 8.37 18.65
CA ALA A 266 13.44 9.80 18.52
C ALA A 266 13.40 10.27 17.06
N TYR A 267 13.98 9.48 16.16
CA TYR A 267 13.94 9.75 14.71
C TYR A 267 12.52 9.65 14.15
N THR A 268 11.81 8.58 14.51
CA THR A 268 10.42 8.36 14.07
C THR A 268 9.53 9.51 14.50
N ASP A 269 9.57 9.90 15.78
CA ASP A 269 8.77 11.00 16.33
C ASP A 269 9.09 12.32 15.62
N LYS A 270 10.36 12.63 15.35
CA LYS A 270 10.76 13.84 14.62
C LYS A 270 10.11 13.91 13.25
N VAL A 271 10.24 12.86 12.44
CA VAL A 271 9.75 12.87 11.05
C VAL A 271 8.21 12.79 10.99
N VAL A 272 7.59 11.94 11.81
CA VAL A 272 6.13 11.79 11.85
C VAL A 272 5.46 13.04 12.40
N ASN A 273 6.04 13.71 13.43
CA ASN A 273 5.50 14.96 13.93
C ASN A 273 5.60 16.07 12.88
N ASN A 274 6.73 16.18 12.15
CA ASN A 274 6.81 17.12 11.03
C ASN A 274 5.70 16.86 10.00
N LEU A 275 5.50 15.60 9.59
CA LEU A 275 4.42 15.25 8.66
C LEU A 275 3.04 15.66 9.21
N LYS A 276 2.74 15.38 10.48
CA LYS A 276 1.48 15.76 11.13
C LYS A 276 1.30 17.28 11.19
N ASP A 277 2.36 18.02 11.48
CA ASP A 277 2.32 19.48 11.52
C ASP A 277 2.03 20.08 10.13
N GLN A 278 2.67 19.55 9.09
CA GLN A 278 2.39 19.99 7.70
C GLN A 278 0.95 19.67 7.27
N ILE A 279 0.41 18.51 7.68
CA ILE A 279 -0.97 18.10 7.44
C ILE A 279 -1.95 19.03 8.17
N SER A 280 -1.72 19.29 9.45
CA SER A 280 -2.56 20.15 10.29
C SER A 280 -2.63 21.59 9.77
N LYS A 281 -1.48 22.17 9.36
CA LYS A 281 -1.42 23.52 8.78
C LYS A 281 -2.29 23.69 7.53
N ARG A 282 -2.70 22.60 6.88
CA ARG A 282 -3.49 22.60 5.63
C ARG A 282 -4.91 22.06 5.82
N ASN A 283 -5.34 21.88 7.07
CA ASN A 283 -6.66 21.31 7.41
C ASN A 283 -6.91 19.93 6.77
N LEU A 284 -5.87 19.14 6.67
CA LEU A 284 -5.94 17.74 6.22
C LEU A 284 -5.95 16.80 7.44
N VAL A 285 -6.33 15.54 7.23
CA VAL A 285 -6.44 14.53 8.30
C VAL A 285 -5.28 13.53 8.19
N PHE A 286 -4.65 13.21 9.33
CA PHE A 286 -3.62 12.17 9.37
C PHE A 286 -4.23 10.79 9.63
N GLY A 287 -3.96 9.83 8.74
CA GLY A 287 -4.39 8.44 8.86
C GLY A 287 -5.60 8.10 7.98
N ILE A 288 -6.04 6.85 8.07
CA ILE A 288 -7.16 6.30 7.29
C ILE A 288 -8.31 5.80 8.18
N ASP A 289 -8.13 5.80 9.50
CA ASP A 289 -9.10 5.21 10.44
C ASP A 289 -10.48 5.85 10.32
N GLU A 290 -10.52 7.18 10.22
CA GLU A 290 -11.78 7.90 10.04
C GLU A 290 -12.51 7.49 8.76
N ILE A 291 -11.79 7.25 7.66
CA ILE A 291 -12.42 6.79 6.40
C ILE A 291 -12.92 5.36 6.57
N ILE A 292 -12.17 4.50 7.23
CA ILE A 292 -12.58 3.13 7.51
C ILE A 292 -13.89 3.12 8.32
N ASP A 293 -13.96 3.94 9.36
CA ASP A 293 -15.16 4.09 10.20
C ASP A 293 -16.36 4.61 9.38
N GLN A 294 -16.12 5.55 8.47
CA GLN A 294 -17.17 6.14 7.62
C GLN A 294 -17.74 5.18 6.57
N ILE A 295 -16.95 4.22 6.07
CA ILE A 295 -17.42 3.22 5.09
C ILE A 295 -17.92 1.93 5.75
N SER A 296 -17.64 1.75 7.04
CA SER A 296 -18.04 0.57 7.80
C SER A 296 -19.52 0.65 8.16
N ASP A 297 -20.26 -0.41 7.86
CA ASP A 297 -21.65 -0.57 8.30
C ASP A 297 -21.75 -1.04 9.77
N LEU A 298 -20.60 -1.18 10.45
CA LEU A 298 -20.51 -1.76 11.78
C LEU A 298 -20.49 -0.67 12.85
N THR A 299 -21.31 -0.83 13.87
CA THR A 299 -21.22 0.02 15.07
C THR A 299 -19.88 -0.22 15.80
N LYS A 300 -19.36 0.79 16.52
CA LYS A 300 -18.09 0.67 17.26
C LYS A 300 -18.07 -0.51 18.23
N GLU A 301 -19.18 -0.78 18.94
CA GLU A 301 -19.32 -1.91 19.86
C GLU A 301 -19.22 -3.25 19.16
N TYR A 302 -19.85 -3.36 18.00
CA TYR A 302 -19.81 -4.55 17.17
C TYR A 302 -18.41 -4.81 16.58
N THR A 303 -17.71 -3.76 16.19
CA THR A 303 -16.33 -3.83 15.71
C THR A 303 -15.39 -4.34 16.82
N ILE A 304 -15.60 -3.95 18.07
CA ILE A 304 -14.81 -4.43 19.22
C ILE A 304 -15.10 -5.91 19.48
N SER A 305 -16.34 -6.35 19.42
CA SER A 305 -16.74 -7.76 19.59
C SER A 305 -16.15 -8.65 18.48
N LEU A 306 -16.18 -8.20 17.23
CA LEU A 306 -15.53 -8.91 16.12
C LEU A 306 -14.01 -9.00 16.29
N LYS A 307 -13.39 -7.94 16.82
CA LYS A 307 -11.95 -7.94 17.13
C LYS A 307 -11.57 -9.01 18.15
N GLN A 308 -12.48 -9.36 19.06
CA GLN A 308 -12.26 -10.39 20.07
C GLN A 308 -12.54 -11.81 19.54
N HIS A 309 -13.59 -12.02 18.75
CA HIS A 309 -14.01 -13.34 18.25
C HIS A 309 -13.18 -13.83 17.05
N GLN A 310 -12.79 -12.94 16.13
CA GLN A 310 -12.00 -13.33 14.95
C GLN A 310 -10.55 -13.72 15.27
N ILE A 311 -10.04 -13.40 16.46
CA ILE A 311 -8.71 -13.84 16.91
C ILE A 311 -8.73 -15.33 17.30
N SER A 312 -9.85 -15.88 17.77
CA SER A 312 -9.96 -17.26 18.20
C SER A 312 -10.23 -18.24 17.06
N ASP A 313 -10.79 -17.79 15.93
CA ASP A 313 -11.25 -18.67 14.85
C ASP A 313 -10.21 -18.88 13.72
N PHE A 314 -9.06 -18.21 13.79
CA PHE A 314 -8.03 -18.22 12.76
C PHE A 314 -6.60 -18.50 13.27
N VAL A 315 -6.44 -18.97 14.52
CA VAL A 315 -5.17 -19.46 15.09
C VAL A 315 -4.99 -20.94 14.82
#